data_ae11f74f804ba48cdf01bcc99a216f54
#
_entry.id   ae11f74f804ba48cdf01bcc99a216f54
#
_cell.length_a   1.000
_cell.length_b   1.000
_cell.length_c   1.000
_cell.angle_alpha   90.00
_cell.angle_beta   90.00
_cell.angle_gamma   90.00
#
_symmetry.space_group_name_H-M   'P 1'
#
loop_
_entity.id
_entity.type
_entity.pdbx_description
1 polymer ?
#
loop_
_entity_poly.entity_id
_entity_poly.type
_entity_poly.pdbx_seq_one_letter_code
_entity_poly.pdbx_strand_id
1 'polypeptide(L)'
;MIKNLTADTSYLAQMIITRRAALLLAVCALAGCARAEGSTLDTQTVSDTQTIAVDEEPPVETIPADVDPDSIEPIISYVDALNIALTGDLFALKDSALPGCGCLEIADRLSEIFPSQTLIGGHYQLRYIHLLNDEGATKEFEVLVHRSDIEKIDKQSRKSVVWSESEITTIFIVKKIGGVWELSDTR
;
A
#
# COMPACT_ATOMS: atom_id res chain seq x y z
N MET A 1 43.41 27.25 -24.05
CA MET A 1 43.00 26.23 -25.04
C MET A 1 41.64 25.69 -24.60
N ILE A 2 40.58 26.27 -25.13
CA ILE A 2 39.18 25.93 -24.82
C ILE A 2 38.67 25.15 -26.02
N LYS A 3 38.36 23.87 -25.84
CA LYS A 3 37.69 23.05 -26.86
C LYS A 3 36.19 23.04 -26.60
N ASN A 4 35.45 23.64 -27.54
CA ASN A 4 34.00 23.58 -27.67
C ASN A 4 33.55 22.12 -27.86
N LEU A 5 32.61 21.66 -27.03
CA LEU A 5 31.75 20.52 -27.31
C LEU A 5 30.34 21.03 -27.56
N THR A 6 29.96 21.16 -28.80
CA THR A 6 28.60 21.30 -29.27
C THR A 6 27.93 19.92 -29.21
N ALA A 7 26.98 19.79 -28.29
CA ALA A 7 26.16 18.59 -28.15
C ALA A 7 25.04 18.59 -29.18
N ASP A 8 24.91 17.46 -29.81
CA ASP A 8 23.99 17.06 -30.86
C ASP A 8 22.55 16.94 -30.31
N THR A 9 21.70 17.86 -30.69
CA THR A 9 20.28 17.96 -30.26
C THR A 9 19.32 17.33 -31.28
N SER A 10 19.75 16.34 -32.04
CA SER A 10 18.98 15.83 -33.21
C SER A 10 18.32 14.46 -33.04
N TYR A 11 18.29 13.83 -31.86
CA TYR A 11 17.75 12.47 -31.72
C TYR A 11 16.40 12.35 -31.02
N LEU A 12 15.74 13.45 -30.63
CA LEU A 12 14.45 13.41 -29.91
C LEU A 12 13.21 13.79 -30.70
N ALA A 13 13.31 13.95 -32.04
CA ALA A 13 12.19 14.41 -32.85
C ALA A 13 11.58 13.37 -33.83
N GLN A 14 11.87 12.09 -33.71
CA GLN A 14 11.45 11.12 -34.76
C GLN A 14 10.73 9.85 -34.24
N MET A 15 9.95 9.91 -33.17
CA MET A 15 9.13 8.76 -32.74
C MET A 15 7.68 9.09 -32.34
N ILE A 16 7.11 10.12 -32.92
CA ILE A 16 5.66 10.37 -32.82
C ILE A 16 5.13 10.53 -34.25
N ILE A 17 4.71 9.49 -34.92
CA ILE A 17 3.74 9.38 -36.00
C ILE A 17 3.84 7.93 -36.50
N THR A 18 2.92 7.09 -36.09
CA THR A 18 2.24 6.06 -36.88
C THR A 18 1.56 5.06 -35.97
N ARG A 19 0.28 5.16 -35.85
CA ARG A 19 -0.72 4.09 -36.03
C ARG A 19 -2.09 4.53 -35.50
N ARG A 20 -2.73 5.35 -36.32
CA ARG A 20 -4.19 5.38 -36.41
C ARG A 20 -4.54 4.60 -37.67
N ALA A 21 -5.32 3.53 -37.57
CA ALA A 21 -6.37 3.11 -38.47
C ALA A 21 -6.62 1.59 -38.39
N ALA A 22 -7.83 1.26 -38.08
CA ALA A 22 -8.71 0.16 -38.51
C ALA A 22 -9.58 -0.26 -37.33
N LEU A 23 -10.79 0.17 -37.09
CA LEU A 23 -12.08 0.14 -37.86
C LEU A 23 -12.60 -1.27 -38.15
N LEU A 24 -13.84 -1.43 -37.68
CA LEU A 24 -14.94 -2.29 -38.14
C LEU A 24 -15.31 -3.46 -37.22
N LEU A 25 -16.42 -3.26 -36.45
CA LEU A 25 -17.77 -3.83 -36.65
C LEU A 25 -17.87 -5.38 -36.64
N ALA A 26 -18.49 -5.91 -35.59
CA ALA A 26 -19.44 -7.01 -35.71
C ALA A 26 -20.47 -6.94 -34.60
N VAL A 27 -21.66 -6.48 -34.95
CA VAL A 27 -22.92 -6.67 -34.22
C VAL A 27 -23.41 -8.08 -34.49
N CYS A 28 -23.66 -8.88 -33.49
CA CYS A 28 -24.53 -10.04 -33.57
C CYS A 28 -25.42 -10.10 -32.34
N ALA A 29 -26.64 -9.69 -32.57
CA ALA A 29 -27.78 -9.99 -31.72
C ALA A 29 -28.19 -11.44 -31.89
N LEU A 30 -28.40 -12.18 -30.81
CA LEU A 30 -29.28 -13.34 -30.81
C LEU A 30 -30.04 -13.36 -29.47
N ALA A 31 -31.32 -13.06 -29.62
CA ALA A 31 -32.36 -13.29 -28.67
C ALA A 31 -32.57 -14.81 -28.49
N GLY A 32 -32.72 -15.25 -27.28
CA GLY A 32 -33.11 -16.60 -26.91
C GLY A 32 -33.90 -16.59 -25.64
N CYS A 33 -35.24 -16.42 -25.76
CA CYS A 33 -36.20 -16.71 -24.71
C CYS A 33 -36.26 -18.21 -24.49
N ALA A 34 -36.11 -18.67 -23.28
CA ALA A 34 -36.70 -19.93 -22.82
C ALA A 34 -37.32 -19.74 -21.45
N ARG A 35 -38.61 -19.79 -21.46
CA ARG A 35 -39.57 -19.85 -20.36
C ARG A 35 -39.70 -21.29 -19.90
N ALA A 36 -39.53 -21.56 -18.64
CA ALA A 36 -40.01 -22.80 -18.01
C ALA A 36 -40.65 -22.45 -16.67
N GLU A 37 -41.89 -22.82 -16.58
CA GLU A 37 -42.80 -22.69 -15.44
C GLU A 37 -42.51 -23.77 -14.38
N GLY A 38 -42.76 -23.42 -13.12
CA GLY A 38 -43.46 -24.29 -12.16
C GLY A 38 -42.60 -25.11 -11.22
N SER A 39 -42.56 -24.71 -9.94
CA SER A 39 -42.98 -25.59 -8.83
C SER A 39 -43.03 -24.83 -7.49
N THR A 40 -44.21 -24.74 -6.99
CA THR A 40 -44.78 -24.80 -5.61
C THR A 40 -43.80 -24.68 -4.43
N LEU A 41 -44.20 -23.71 -3.60
CA LEU A 41 -44.17 -23.60 -2.13
C LEU A 41 -43.53 -24.78 -1.36
N ASP A 42 -42.54 -24.46 -0.58
CA ASP A 42 -42.47 -24.92 0.80
C ASP A 42 -41.94 -23.78 1.68
N THR A 43 -42.82 -23.30 2.53
CA THR A 43 -42.54 -22.32 3.58
C THR A 43 -41.87 -23.08 4.73
N GLN A 44 -40.54 -23.00 4.80
CA GLN A 44 -39.84 -23.27 6.04
C GLN A 44 -39.20 -21.96 6.54
N THR A 45 -39.91 -21.40 7.50
CA THR A 45 -39.39 -20.36 8.39
C THR A 45 -38.32 -20.99 9.26
N VAL A 46 -37.06 -20.86 8.83
CA VAL A 46 -35.90 -21.06 9.71
C VAL A 46 -35.38 -19.66 9.99
N SER A 47 -35.71 -19.17 11.18
CA SER A 47 -35.02 -18.04 11.77
C SER A 47 -33.61 -18.49 12.17
N ASP A 48 -32.70 -18.55 11.21
CA ASP A 48 -31.25 -18.52 11.50
C ASP A 48 -30.84 -17.06 11.63
N THR A 49 -30.87 -16.59 12.86
CA THR A 49 -30.12 -15.44 13.28
C THR A 49 -28.63 -15.85 13.17
N GLN A 50 -28.07 -15.76 11.96
CA GLN A 50 -26.64 -15.73 11.81
C GLN A 50 -26.15 -14.45 12.50
N THR A 51 -25.75 -14.61 13.75
CA THR A 51 -24.84 -13.70 14.40
C THR A 51 -23.61 -13.64 13.50
N ILE A 52 -23.51 -12.60 12.69
CA ILE A 52 -22.27 -12.23 12.02
C ILE A 52 -21.30 -12.04 13.18
N ALA A 53 -20.38 -12.99 13.37
CA ALA A 53 -19.21 -12.76 14.18
C ALA A 53 -18.53 -11.57 13.54
N VAL A 54 -18.67 -10.40 14.14
CA VAL A 54 -17.78 -9.28 13.89
C VAL A 54 -16.43 -9.84 14.30
N ASP A 55 -15.56 -10.06 13.31
CA ASP A 55 -14.18 -10.37 13.55
C ASP A 55 -13.62 -9.17 14.30
N GLU A 56 -13.59 -9.30 15.63
CA GLU A 56 -13.14 -8.25 16.52
C GLU A 56 -11.64 -8.16 16.29
N GLU A 57 -11.25 -7.17 15.51
CA GLU A 57 -9.85 -6.82 15.21
C GLU A 57 -9.09 -6.81 16.56
N PRO A 58 -8.07 -7.67 16.74
CA PRO A 58 -7.41 -7.77 18.02
C PRO A 58 -6.89 -6.37 18.41
N PRO A 59 -7.15 -5.91 19.63
CA PRO A 59 -6.78 -4.57 20.07
C PRO A 59 -5.27 -4.38 19.86
N VAL A 60 -4.87 -3.20 19.40
CA VAL A 60 -3.47 -2.77 19.39
C VAL A 60 -2.97 -2.93 20.84
N GLU A 61 -2.23 -4.02 21.10
CA GLU A 61 -1.74 -4.29 22.43
C GLU A 61 -0.63 -3.29 22.78
N THR A 62 -0.96 -2.41 23.69
CA THR A 62 -0.11 -1.72 24.62
C THR A 62 0.81 -0.64 24.05
N ILE A 63 0.25 0.56 23.91
CA ILE A 63 1.05 1.79 24.03
C ILE A 63 1.39 1.89 25.52
N PRO A 64 2.68 1.94 25.92
CA PRO A 64 3.06 2.12 27.33
C PRO A 64 2.47 3.42 27.84
N ALA A 65 1.84 3.38 29.02
CA ALA A 65 1.11 4.51 29.60
C ALA A 65 2.00 5.73 29.98
N ASP A 66 3.30 5.56 29.95
CA ASP A 66 4.33 6.55 30.31
C ASP A 66 5.03 7.18 29.09
N VAL A 67 4.63 6.81 27.86
CA VAL A 67 5.18 7.37 26.62
C VAL A 67 4.35 8.57 26.17
N ASP A 68 5.04 9.65 25.79
CA ASP A 68 4.41 10.82 25.14
C ASP A 68 3.67 10.36 23.86
N PRO A 69 2.33 10.42 23.80
CA PRO A 69 1.57 9.91 22.68
C PRO A 69 1.93 10.62 21.36
N ASP A 70 2.30 11.90 21.41
CA ASP A 70 2.71 12.65 20.22
C ASP A 70 3.98 12.04 19.58
N SER A 71 4.81 11.33 20.35
CA SER A 71 6.01 10.68 19.82
C SER A 71 5.74 9.38 19.05
N ILE A 72 4.54 8.84 19.19
CA ILE A 72 4.11 7.61 18.51
C ILE A 72 3.38 7.94 17.20
N GLU A 73 2.74 9.10 17.12
CA GLU A 73 1.94 9.53 15.98
C GLU A 73 2.67 9.42 14.62
N PRO A 74 3.98 9.77 14.49
CA PRO A 74 4.70 9.57 13.23
C PRO A 74 4.78 8.10 12.78
N ILE A 75 4.81 7.16 13.73
CA ILE A 75 4.86 5.72 13.43
C ILE A 75 3.50 5.26 12.92
N ILE A 76 2.42 5.67 13.58
CA ILE A 76 1.04 5.37 13.16
C ILE A 76 0.80 5.93 11.76
N SER A 77 1.09 7.21 11.57
CA SER A 77 0.95 7.90 10.28
C SER A 77 1.75 7.23 9.16
N TYR A 78 2.94 6.71 9.45
CA TYR A 78 3.73 5.96 8.47
C TYR A 78 3.08 4.64 8.09
N VAL A 79 2.54 3.88 9.06
CA VAL A 79 1.84 2.61 8.77
C VAL A 79 0.56 2.85 7.96
N ASP A 80 -0.18 3.91 8.25
CA ASP A 80 -1.36 4.32 7.46
C ASP A 80 -0.96 4.73 6.04
N ALA A 81 0.15 5.46 5.90
CA ALA A 81 0.69 5.86 4.60
C ALA A 81 1.16 4.65 3.77
N LEU A 82 1.66 3.57 4.41
CA LEU A 82 1.95 2.30 3.73
C LEU A 82 0.68 1.68 3.13
N ASN A 83 -0.45 1.71 3.86
CA ASN A 83 -1.72 1.20 3.36
C ASN A 83 -2.22 1.99 2.15
N ILE A 84 -2.11 3.31 2.20
CA ILE A 84 -2.43 4.19 1.06
C ILE A 84 -1.51 3.87 -0.12
N ALA A 85 -0.22 3.69 0.12
CA ALA A 85 0.78 3.42 -0.92
C ALA A 85 0.51 2.13 -1.70
N LEU A 86 -0.12 1.11 -1.09
CA LEU A 86 -0.52 -0.12 -1.79
C LEU A 86 -1.53 0.14 -2.92
N THR A 87 -2.28 1.23 -2.87
CA THR A 87 -3.22 1.64 -3.93
C THR A 87 -2.54 2.32 -5.13
N GLY A 88 -1.25 2.65 -5.02
CA GLY A 88 -0.46 3.36 -6.03
C GLY A 88 -0.25 4.85 -5.72
N ASP A 89 -0.86 5.39 -4.66
CA ASP A 89 -0.61 6.75 -4.19
C ASP A 89 0.57 6.76 -3.20
N LEU A 90 1.73 7.19 -3.68
CA LEU A 90 2.97 7.22 -2.89
C LEU A 90 3.20 8.57 -2.18
N PHE A 91 2.31 9.55 -2.35
CA PHE A 91 2.54 10.90 -1.84
C PHE A 91 2.61 10.90 -0.30
N ALA A 92 1.58 10.34 0.35
CA ALA A 92 1.52 10.27 1.80
C ALA A 92 2.73 9.54 2.41
N LEU A 93 3.17 8.45 1.77
CA LEU A 93 4.31 7.68 2.24
C LEU A 93 5.63 8.47 2.14
N LYS A 94 5.83 9.22 1.06
CA LYS A 94 7.02 10.07 0.88
C LYS A 94 7.06 11.25 1.85
N ASP A 95 5.91 11.69 2.32
CA ASP A 95 5.76 12.82 3.26
C ASP A 95 5.69 12.36 4.73
N SER A 96 5.65 11.05 5.00
CA SER A 96 5.47 10.50 6.35
C SER A 96 6.76 10.40 7.18
N ALA A 97 7.90 10.73 6.60
CA ALA A 97 9.20 10.65 7.26
C ALA A 97 10.17 11.71 6.76
N LEU A 98 11.21 11.97 7.55
CA LEU A 98 12.26 12.90 7.17
C LEU A 98 13.02 12.44 5.92
N PRO A 99 13.48 13.37 5.08
CA PRO A 99 14.34 13.05 3.96
C PRO A 99 15.59 12.30 4.42
N GLY A 100 15.89 11.17 3.76
CA GLY A 100 17.02 10.31 4.10
C GLY A 100 16.68 9.18 5.07
N CYS A 101 15.43 9.07 5.54
CA CYS A 101 14.97 7.89 6.26
C CYS A 101 15.08 6.65 5.36
N GLY A 102 15.71 5.57 5.87
CA GLY A 102 15.71 4.27 5.21
C GLY A 102 14.30 3.71 4.99
N CYS A 103 13.33 4.15 5.80
CA CYS A 103 11.92 3.80 5.67
C CYS A 103 11.30 4.21 4.32
N LEU A 104 11.83 5.23 3.65
CA LEU A 104 11.35 5.71 2.36
C LEU A 104 11.77 4.84 1.16
N GLU A 105 12.72 3.90 1.33
CA GLU A 105 13.12 2.96 0.28
C GLU A 105 11.94 2.12 -0.22
N ILE A 106 10.94 1.86 0.62
CA ILE A 106 9.74 1.13 0.20
C ILE A 106 8.92 1.92 -0.82
N ALA A 107 8.87 3.26 -0.73
CA ALA A 107 8.21 4.09 -1.71
C ALA A 107 8.91 4.01 -3.08
N ASP A 108 10.24 3.96 -3.09
CA ASP A 108 11.01 3.81 -4.32
C ASP A 108 10.78 2.44 -4.95
N ARG A 109 10.80 1.35 -4.16
CA ARG A 109 10.48 -0.01 -4.64
C ARG A 109 9.07 -0.11 -5.20
N LEU A 110 8.08 0.51 -4.55
CA LEU A 110 6.71 0.54 -5.05
C LEU A 110 6.61 1.34 -6.36
N SER A 111 7.35 2.44 -6.49
CA SER A 111 7.38 3.24 -7.72
C SER A 111 7.94 2.46 -8.93
N GLU A 112 8.85 1.50 -8.70
CA GLU A 112 9.37 0.59 -9.74
C GLU A 112 8.37 -0.53 -10.10
N ILE A 113 7.53 -0.94 -9.16
CA ILE A 113 6.55 -2.01 -9.33
C ILE A 113 5.33 -1.52 -10.13
N PHE A 114 4.74 -0.40 -9.76
CA PHE A 114 3.45 0.05 -10.30
C PHE A 114 3.40 0.29 -11.81
N PRO A 115 4.45 0.67 -12.53
CA PRO A 115 4.40 0.79 -13.99
C PRO A 115 4.03 -0.52 -14.70
N SER A 116 4.52 -1.68 -14.21
CA SER A 116 4.36 -2.98 -14.83
C SER A 116 3.41 -3.93 -14.09
N GLN A 117 3.08 -3.65 -12.86
CA GLN A 117 2.34 -4.55 -11.98
C GLN A 117 1.21 -3.83 -11.26
N THR A 118 0.23 -4.62 -10.79
CA THR A 118 -0.85 -4.17 -9.90
C THR A 118 -0.74 -4.97 -8.62
N LEU A 119 -0.92 -4.32 -7.49
CA LEU A 119 -1.04 -4.94 -6.18
C LEU A 119 -2.53 -5.07 -5.83
N ILE A 120 -2.93 -6.21 -5.32
CA ILE A 120 -4.30 -6.48 -4.85
C ILE A 120 -4.23 -7.04 -3.44
N GLY A 121 -5.13 -6.58 -2.59
CA GLY A 121 -5.09 -6.90 -1.17
C GLY A 121 -3.92 -6.19 -0.49
N GLY A 122 -3.51 -6.75 0.63
CA GLY A 122 -2.47 -6.16 1.47
C GLY A 122 -3.02 -5.14 2.45
N HIS A 123 -2.63 -5.34 3.68
CA HIS A 123 -2.89 -4.39 4.75
C HIS A 123 -1.78 -4.49 5.77
N TYR A 124 -1.22 -3.34 6.15
CA TYR A 124 -0.27 -3.22 7.25
C TYR A 124 -1.04 -2.84 8.50
N GLN A 125 -0.90 -3.64 9.55
CA GLN A 125 -1.56 -3.42 10.83
C GLN A 125 -0.50 -3.33 11.92
N LEU A 126 -0.52 -2.24 12.67
CA LEU A 126 0.32 -2.08 13.83
C LEU A 126 -0.17 -3.04 14.93
N ARG A 127 0.73 -3.87 15.46
CA ARG A 127 0.43 -4.84 16.52
C ARG A 127 0.88 -4.37 17.87
N TYR A 128 2.12 -3.90 18.01
CA TYR A 128 2.59 -3.26 19.23
C TYR A 128 3.67 -2.21 18.95
N ILE A 129 3.84 -1.32 19.91
CA ILE A 129 4.93 -0.35 19.98
C ILE A 129 5.55 -0.45 21.38
N HIS A 130 6.85 -0.64 21.45
CA HIS A 130 7.61 -0.69 22.70
C HIS A 130 8.75 0.32 22.68
N LEU A 131 8.81 1.20 23.69
CA LEU A 131 9.89 2.17 23.83
C LEU A 131 11.18 1.45 24.26
N LEU A 132 12.22 1.51 23.42
CA LEU A 132 13.53 0.94 23.74
C LEU A 132 14.46 1.95 24.39
N ASN A 133 14.43 3.21 23.89
CA ASN A 133 15.31 4.26 24.36
C ASN A 133 14.63 5.63 24.29
N ASP A 134 14.88 6.49 25.29
CA ASP A 134 14.39 7.86 25.37
C ASP A 134 15.55 8.80 25.71
N GLU A 135 15.96 9.59 24.71
CA GLU A 135 16.98 10.62 24.87
C GLU A 135 16.37 12.04 24.82
N GLY A 136 15.11 12.17 25.24
CA GLY A 136 14.36 13.43 25.24
C GLY A 136 13.90 13.84 23.84
N ALA A 137 14.79 14.37 23.00
CA ALA A 137 14.47 14.79 21.64
C ALA A 137 14.59 13.68 20.59
N THR A 138 15.05 12.50 20.96
CA THR A 138 15.14 11.30 20.11
C THR A 138 14.60 10.11 20.89
N LYS A 139 13.74 9.34 20.29
CA LYS A 139 13.22 8.10 20.87
C LYS A 139 13.36 6.96 19.87
N GLU A 140 13.60 5.75 20.39
CA GLU A 140 13.66 4.53 19.61
C GLU A 140 12.56 3.59 20.07
N PHE A 141 11.79 3.08 19.13
CA PHE A 141 10.69 2.17 19.38
C PHE A 141 10.88 0.87 18.62
N GLU A 142 10.75 -0.26 19.29
CA GLU A 142 10.51 -1.54 18.64
C GLU A 142 9.05 -1.61 18.25
N VAL A 143 8.80 -1.91 17.01
CA VAL A 143 7.46 -1.94 16.43
C VAL A 143 7.25 -3.26 15.71
N LEU A 144 6.14 -3.92 16.01
CA LEU A 144 5.65 -5.08 15.28
C LEU A 144 4.51 -4.66 14.37
N VAL A 145 4.67 -4.94 13.10
CA VAL A 145 3.66 -4.70 12.07
C VAL A 145 3.30 -6.03 11.42
N HIS A 146 2.03 -6.36 11.41
CA HIS A 146 1.50 -7.44 10.60
C HIS A 146 1.20 -6.95 9.19
N ARG A 147 1.62 -7.70 8.18
CA ARG A 147 1.23 -7.47 6.77
C ARG A 147 0.44 -8.66 6.27
N SER A 148 -0.79 -8.44 5.82
CA SER A 148 -1.58 -9.48 5.18
C SER A 148 -1.07 -9.81 3.77
N ASP A 149 -1.60 -10.86 3.16
CA ASP A 149 -1.26 -11.29 1.80
C ASP A 149 -1.41 -10.16 0.77
N ILE A 150 -0.42 -10.02 -0.11
CA ILE A 150 -0.45 -9.12 -1.26
C ILE A 150 -0.31 -9.93 -2.54
N GLU A 151 -1.28 -9.89 -3.42
CA GLU A 151 -1.17 -10.45 -4.76
C GLU A 151 -0.58 -9.41 -5.72
N LYS A 152 0.54 -9.74 -6.33
CA LYS A 152 1.21 -8.94 -7.34
C LYS A 152 0.92 -9.51 -8.73
N ILE A 153 0.24 -8.76 -9.58
CA ILE A 153 -0.19 -9.16 -10.91
C ILE A 153 0.58 -8.38 -11.97
N ASP A 154 1.28 -9.09 -12.84
CA ASP A 154 1.92 -8.49 -14.02
C ASP A 154 0.85 -8.04 -15.04
N LYS A 155 0.89 -6.78 -15.43
CA LYS A 155 -0.13 -6.17 -16.29
C LYS A 155 -0.16 -6.73 -17.69
N GLN A 156 0.98 -7.21 -18.21
CA GLN A 156 1.13 -7.71 -19.58
C GLN A 156 0.84 -9.22 -19.63
N SER A 157 1.52 -10.02 -18.82
CA SER A 157 1.40 -11.47 -18.86
C SER A 157 0.22 -12.01 -18.04
N ARG A 158 -0.37 -11.20 -17.18
CA ARG A 158 -1.44 -11.57 -16.24
C ARG A 158 -1.04 -12.66 -15.23
N LYS A 159 0.24 -12.94 -15.11
CA LYS A 159 0.76 -13.83 -14.08
C LYS A 159 0.73 -13.14 -12.74
N SER A 160 0.37 -13.91 -11.71
CA SER A 160 0.37 -13.41 -10.33
C SER A 160 1.39 -14.11 -9.46
N VAL A 161 1.83 -13.40 -8.42
CA VAL A 161 2.68 -13.89 -7.34
C VAL A 161 2.12 -13.36 -6.05
N VAL A 162 1.92 -14.24 -5.06
CA VAL A 162 1.48 -13.85 -3.73
C VAL A 162 2.69 -13.64 -2.82
N TRP A 163 2.75 -12.49 -2.19
CA TRP A 163 3.59 -12.23 -1.05
C TRP A 163 2.77 -12.56 0.20
N SER A 164 3.06 -13.72 0.78
CA SER A 164 2.32 -14.21 1.94
C SER A 164 2.41 -13.26 3.12
N GLU A 165 1.39 -13.33 3.98
CA GLU A 165 1.35 -12.61 5.24
C GLU A 165 2.67 -12.74 6.03
N SER A 166 3.01 -11.75 6.79
CA SER A 166 4.24 -11.76 7.59
C SER A 166 4.15 -10.79 8.76
N GLU A 167 4.81 -11.16 9.83
CA GLU A 167 5.13 -10.28 10.95
C GLU A 167 6.47 -9.59 10.67
N ILE A 168 6.52 -8.28 10.85
CA ILE A 168 7.71 -7.46 10.59
C ILE A 168 8.04 -6.72 11.88
N THR A 169 9.17 -7.06 12.49
CA THR A 169 9.71 -6.32 13.64
C THR A 169 10.82 -5.40 13.14
N THR A 170 10.73 -4.14 13.49
CA THR A 170 11.72 -3.13 13.13
C THR A 170 11.84 -2.07 14.22
N ILE A 171 12.95 -1.36 14.24
CA ILE A 171 13.15 -0.24 15.16
C ILE A 171 12.88 1.06 14.40
N PHE A 172 11.93 1.84 14.92
CA PHE A 172 11.66 3.18 14.44
C PHE A 172 12.37 4.21 15.31
N ILE A 173 12.97 5.20 14.68
CA ILE A 173 13.65 6.31 15.35
C ILE A 173 12.86 7.59 15.03
N VAL A 174 12.31 8.22 16.08
CA VAL A 174 11.61 9.50 15.95
C VAL A 174 12.42 10.61 16.57
N LYS A 175 12.37 11.80 15.98
CA LYS A 175 13.06 13.00 16.47
C LYS A 175 12.12 14.16 16.63
N LYS A 176 12.32 14.96 17.67
CA LYS A 176 11.58 16.20 17.90
C LYS A 176 12.27 17.37 17.23
N ILE A 177 11.68 17.91 16.15
CA ILE A 177 12.23 19.00 15.36
C ILE A 177 11.26 20.18 15.42
N GLY A 178 11.70 21.33 15.92
CA GLY A 178 10.82 22.49 16.06
C GLY A 178 9.61 22.29 16.99
N GLY A 179 9.68 21.28 17.87
CA GLY A 179 8.58 20.93 18.79
C GLY A 179 7.66 19.83 18.29
N VAL A 180 7.81 19.39 17.03
CA VAL A 180 7.02 18.33 16.39
C VAL A 180 7.85 17.04 16.32
N TRP A 181 7.25 15.90 16.61
CA TRP A 181 7.87 14.59 16.41
C TRP A 181 7.77 14.17 14.94
N GLU A 182 8.85 13.64 14.40
CA GLU A 182 8.93 13.19 13.02
C GLU A 182 9.69 11.86 12.94
N LEU A 183 9.27 10.97 12.04
CA LEU A 183 9.99 9.73 11.77
C LEU A 183 11.30 10.04 11.06
N SER A 184 12.43 9.67 11.66
CA SER A 184 13.74 10.01 11.14
C SER A 184 14.50 8.86 10.52
N ASP A 185 14.27 7.62 10.99
CA ASP A 185 14.94 6.44 10.45
C ASP A 185 14.25 5.13 10.88
N THR A 186 14.62 4.02 10.21
CA THR A 186 14.28 2.63 10.59
C THR A 186 15.50 1.73 10.46
N ARG A 187 15.60 0.71 11.32
CA ARG A 187 16.71 -0.26 11.31
C ARG A 187 16.34 -1.65 11.83
#